data_498d34ac87db22dde244bfab059135a8
#
_entry.id   498d34ac87db22dde244bfab059135a8
#
_cell.length_a   1.000
_cell.length_b   1.000
_cell.length_c   1.000
_cell.angle_alpha   90.00
_cell.angle_beta   90.00
_cell.angle_gamma   90.00
#
_symmetry.space_group_name_H-M   'P 1'
#
loop_
_entity.id
_entity.type
_entity.pdbx_description
1 polymer ?
#
loop_
_entity_poly.entity_id
_entity_poly.type
_entity_poly.pdbx_seq_one_letter_code
_entity_poly.pdbx_strand_id
1 'polypeptide(L)'
;MLEEAVRNSAVLGCDGEAADDSLSYLDLLSDTEPAELAEPTDGRAARSHRTKRAIINAMRALHAEGELRPTAPRIAERAGVSLRTVWQQFADMEALLVESVRRDSEILRSLVRRIEPDQPLAARVEVFVSQRARVLEEMTPTWRAARIAQPASAELRSDHRRKIAAGRAELEVVFAPEFDQLQGKQRDQLIEALHAISIWSFWESLRTDLGLSPLRARELVRDTFAALFMQAGFQLAH
;
A
#
# COMPACT_ATOMS: atom_id res chain seq x y z
N MET A 1 -19.85 8.38 -35.40
CA MET A 1 -19.87 7.29 -34.38
C MET A 1 -18.71 7.34 -33.38
N LEU A 2 -17.68 8.19 -33.55
CA LEU A 2 -16.59 8.39 -32.59
C LEU A 2 -16.77 9.66 -31.72
N GLU A 3 -17.68 10.56 -32.06
CA GLU A 3 -17.95 11.78 -31.29
C GLU A 3 -19.00 11.62 -30.18
N GLU A 4 -19.77 10.55 -30.20
CA GLU A 4 -20.82 10.29 -29.20
C GLU A 4 -20.32 9.52 -27.97
N ALA A 5 -19.17 8.87 -28.07
CA ALA A 5 -18.53 8.17 -26.94
C ALA A 5 -17.79 9.10 -25.96
N VAL A 6 -17.47 10.33 -26.37
CA VAL A 6 -16.73 11.30 -25.54
C VAL A 6 -17.64 12.14 -24.64
N ARG A 7 -18.95 12.16 -24.94
CA ARG A 7 -19.91 13.00 -24.20
C ARG A 7 -20.53 12.33 -22.95
N ASN A 8 -20.26 11.07 -22.71
CA ASN A 8 -20.86 10.31 -21.58
C ASN A 8 -19.90 9.98 -20.43
N SER A 9 -18.70 10.61 -20.39
CA SER A 9 -17.74 10.45 -19.30
C SER A 9 -17.71 11.62 -18.30
N ALA A 10 -18.68 12.50 -18.39
CA ALA A 10 -18.77 13.63 -17.46
C ALA A 10 -20.06 13.49 -16.64
N VAL A 11 -20.08 12.71 -15.61
CA VAL A 11 -20.87 12.90 -14.36
C VAL A 11 -20.46 11.80 -13.37
N LEU A 12 -19.37 11.97 -12.68
CA LEU A 12 -19.24 11.56 -11.30
C LEU A 12 -18.88 12.83 -10.54
N GLY A 13 -19.93 13.53 -10.12
CA GLY A 13 -19.82 14.65 -9.22
C GLY A 13 -19.18 14.16 -7.92
N CYS A 14 -17.98 14.63 -7.65
CA CYS A 14 -17.44 14.69 -6.31
C CYS A 14 -18.02 15.96 -5.68
N ASP A 15 -19.16 15.83 -5.02
CA ASP A 15 -19.61 16.85 -4.09
C ASP A 15 -18.56 16.96 -3.00
N GLY A 16 -17.91 18.12 -2.96
CA GLY A 16 -16.92 18.44 -1.96
C GLY A 16 -17.58 18.66 -0.60
N GLU A 17 -17.45 17.68 0.28
CA GLU A 17 -17.39 17.93 1.70
C GLU A 17 -15.93 18.09 2.09
N ALA A 18 -15.56 19.30 2.49
CA ALA A 18 -14.27 19.60 3.09
C ALA A 18 -14.17 18.82 4.40
N ALA A 19 -13.56 17.64 4.35
CA ALA A 19 -13.09 16.96 5.53
C ALA A 19 -11.77 17.63 5.94
N ASP A 20 -11.89 18.60 6.83
CA ASP A 20 -10.80 19.06 7.68
C ASP A 20 -10.55 17.94 8.72
N ASP A 21 -9.69 17.03 8.33
CA ASP A 21 -8.96 16.14 9.22
C ASP A 21 -7.74 15.62 8.44
N SER A 22 -6.58 16.17 8.76
CA SER A 22 -5.28 15.72 8.23
C SER A 22 -4.92 14.34 8.80
N LEU A 23 -5.68 13.32 8.40
CA LEU A 23 -5.39 11.92 8.71
C LEU A 23 -4.07 11.54 8.04
N SER A 24 -3.06 11.32 8.85
CA SER A 24 -1.78 10.76 8.41
C SER A 24 -2.02 9.43 7.68
N TYR A 25 -1.16 9.08 6.70
CA TYR A 25 -1.13 7.74 6.11
C TYR A 25 -1.19 6.63 7.17
N LEU A 26 -0.56 6.85 8.32
CA LEU A 26 -0.59 5.95 9.46
C LEU A 26 -1.98 5.91 10.12
N ASP A 27 -2.73 7.00 10.12
CA ASP A 27 -4.09 7.09 10.67
C ASP A 27 -5.10 6.42 9.74
N LEU A 28 -4.96 6.59 8.42
CA LEU A 28 -5.77 5.91 7.41
C LEU A 28 -5.55 4.39 7.38
N LEU A 29 -4.39 3.92 7.85
CA LEU A 29 -4.14 2.51 8.13
C LEU A 29 -4.66 2.09 9.51
N SER A 30 -5.09 3.04 10.36
CA SER A 30 -5.56 2.81 11.73
C SER A 30 -7.04 2.45 11.83
N ASP A 31 -7.83 2.56 10.76
CA ASP A 31 -9.22 2.09 10.71
C ASP A 31 -9.37 0.56 10.85
N THR A 32 -8.24 -0.14 11.00
CA THR A 32 -8.22 -1.48 11.57
C THR A 32 -8.11 -1.31 13.08
N GLU A 33 -9.20 -1.51 13.82
CA GLU A 33 -9.28 -1.35 15.27
C GLU A 33 -8.04 -1.85 16.00
N PRO A 34 -7.42 -1.05 16.90
CA PRO A 34 -6.25 -1.47 17.68
C PRO A 34 -6.56 -2.59 18.69
N ALA A 35 -7.80 -3.09 18.75
CA ALA A 35 -8.23 -4.13 19.67
C ALA A 35 -7.57 -5.50 19.44
N GLU A 36 -7.00 -5.77 18.25
CA GLU A 36 -6.31 -7.04 17.99
C GLU A 36 -4.80 -7.02 18.32
N LEU A 37 -4.23 -5.87 18.67
CA LEU A 37 -2.80 -5.75 19.04
C LEU A 37 -2.53 -6.11 20.50
N ALA A 38 -3.55 -6.14 21.36
CA ALA A 38 -3.38 -6.60 22.74
C ALA A 38 -3.29 -8.13 22.76
N GLU A 39 -2.17 -8.69 23.22
CA GLU A 39 -2.10 -10.13 23.47
C GLU A 39 -3.20 -10.52 24.46
N PRO A 40 -4.06 -11.50 24.10
CA PRO A 40 -5.14 -11.91 24.99
C PRO A 40 -4.56 -12.42 26.31
N THR A 41 -5.07 -11.96 27.41
CA THR A 41 -4.66 -12.37 28.76
C THR A 41 -5.08 -13.80 29.11
N ASP A 42 -6.03 -14.38 28.37
CA ASP A 42 -6.44 -15.79 28.51
C ASP A 42 -5.53 -16.72 27.68
N GLY A 43 -4.94 -17.72 28.33
CA GLY A 43 -4.00 -18.66 27.69
C GLY A 43 -4.56 -19.45 26.49
N ARG A 44 -5.90 -19.62 26.41
CA ARG A 44 -6.56 -20.27 25.26
C ARG A 44 -6.66 -19.29 24.10
N ALA A 45 -7.05 -18.06 24.33
CA ALA A 45 -7.13 -17.00 23.33
C ALA A 45 -5.73 -16.65 22.79
N ALA A 46 -4.72 -16.55 23.65
CA ALA A 46 -3.33 -16.35 23.26
C ALA A 46 -2.79 -17.48 22.36
N ARG A 47 -3.17 -18.73 22.64
CA ARG A 47 -2.79 -19.89 21.80
C ARG A 47 -3.48 -19.81 20.42
N SER A 48 -4.78 -19.49 20.38
CA SER A 48 -5.52 -19.32 19.14
C SER A 48 -4.92 -18.22 18.28
N HIS A 49 -4.59 -17.07 18.87
CA HIS A 49 -3.96 -15.93 18.19
C HIS A 49 -2.58 -16.32 17.61
N ARG A 50 -1.73 -17.02 18.37
CA ARG A 50 -0.44 -17.53 17.86
C ARG A 50 -0.62 -18.47 16.68
N THR A 51 -1.62 -19.37 16.75
CA THR A 51 -1.93 -20.29 15.65
C THR A 51 -2.41 -19.54 14.39
N LYS A 52 -3.32 -18.57 14.54
CA LYS A 52 -3.79 -17.70 13.45
C LYS A 52 -2.60 -17.00 12.77
N ARG A 53 -1.73 -16.38 13.55
CA ARG A 53 -0.50 -15.72 13.06
C ARG A 53 0.45 -16.67 12.34
N ALA A 54 0.64 -17.88 12.85
CA ALA A 54 1.49 -18.88 12.20
C ALA A 54 0.97 -19.27 10.81
N ILE A 55 -0.35 -19.43 10.64
CA ILE A 55 -0.99 -19.73 9.36
C ILE A 55 -0.84 -18.56 8.38
N ILE A 56 -1.09 -17.33 8.82
CA ILE A 56 -0.90 -16.11 8.00
C ILE A 56 0.57 -16.00 7.55
N ASN A 57 1.52 -16.15 8.46
CA ASN A 57 2.94 -16.08 8.14
C ASN A 57 3.36 -17.18 7.16
N ALA A 58 2.80 -18.40 7.28
CA ALA A 58 3.05 -19.50 6.34
C ALA A 58 2.56 -19.14 4.93
N MET A 59 1.37 -18.59 4.79
CA MET A 59 0.84 -18.11 3.50
C MET A 59 1.75 -17.03 2.90
N ARG A 60 2.15 -16.03 3.69
CA ARG A 60 3.04 -14.94 3.23
C ARG A 60 4.41 -15.49 2.80
N ALA A 61 4.96 -16.45 3.51
CA ALA A 61 6.22 -17.10 3.14
C ALA A 61 6.10 -17.84 1.79
N LEU A 62 4.99 -18.53 1.54
CA LEU A 62 4.73 -19.19 0.26
C LEU A 62 4.59 -18.17 -0.88
N HIS A 63 3.92 -17.03 -0.64
CA HIS A 63 3.88 -15.92 -1.60
C HIS A 63 5.28 -15.39 -1.92
N ALA A 64 6.15 -15.23 -0.91
CA ALA A 64 7.53 -14.78 -1.09
C ALA A 64 8.38 -15.78 -1.88
N GLU A 65 8.05 -17.07 -1.82
CA GLU A 65 8.65 -18.14 -2.63
C GLU A 65 8.07 -18.22 -4.05
N GLY A 66 7.10 -17.36 -4.39
CA GLY A 66 6.47 -17.28 -5.72
C GLY A 66 5.20 -18.15 -5.86
N GLU A 67 4.77 -18.84 -4.82
CA GLU A 67 3.53 -19.63 -4.83
C GLU A 67 2.32 -18.71 -4.56
N LEU A 68 1.81 -18.03 -5.61
CA LEU A 68 0.77 -17.00 -5.47
C LEU A 68 -0.63 -17.56 -5.16
N ARG A 69 -0.85 -18.85 -5.30
CA ARG A 69 -2.13 -19.55 -5.00
C ARG A 69 -1.88 -20.82 -4.19
N PRO A 70 -1.29 -20.72 -3.00
CA PRO A 70 -1.02 -21.91 -2.18
C PRO A 70 -2.31 -22.59 -1.76
N THR A 71 -2.29 -23.93 -1.70
CA THR A 71 -3.44 -24.69 -1.23
C THR A 71 -3.47 -24.72 0.31
N ALA A 72 -4.64 -24.92 0.90
CA ALA A 72 -4.78 -25.03 2.35
C ALA A 72 -3.93 -26.18 2.98
N PRO A 73 -3.81 -27.37 2.37
CA PRO A 73 -2.86 -28.38 2.84
C PRO A 73 -1.40 -27.90 2.85
N ARG A 74 -0.99 -27.15 1.82
CA ARG A 74 0.37 -26.62 1.71
C ARG A 74 0.66 -25.57 2.79
N ILE A 75 -0.34 -24.71 3.07
CA ILE A 75 -0.25 -23.71 4.15
C ILE A 75 -0.21 -24.41 5.52
N ALA A 76 -1.04 -25.42 5.74
CA ALA A 76 -1.08 -26.20 6.98
C ALA A 76 0.28 -26.87 7.26
N GLU A 77 0.87 -27.51 6.25
CA GLU A 77 2.19 -28.11 6.30
C GLU A 77 3.25 -27.08 6.71
N ARG A 78 3.27 -25.93 6.02
CA ARG A 78 4.23 -24.84 6.26
C ARG A 78 4.07 -24.21 7.64
N ALA A 79 2.84 -24.12 8.14
CA ALA A 79 2.52 -23.57 9.45
C ALA A 79 2.76 -24.57 10.60
N GLY A 80 3.02 -25.84 10.31
CA GLY A 80 3.14 -26.90 11.28
C GLY A 80 1.83 -27.22 12.02
N VAL A 81 0.68 -27.08 11.34
CA VAL A 81 -0.65 -27.33 11.90
C VAL A 81 -1.44 -28.32 11.05
N SER A 82 -2.54 -28.88 11.60
CA SER A 82 -3.44 -29.71 10.81
C SER A 82 -4.28 -28.86 9.85
N LEU A 83 -4.72 -29.44 8.72
CA LEU A 83 -5.70 -28.81 7.82
C LEU A 83 -6.99 -28.43 8.55
N ARG A 84 -7.45 -29.27 9.51
CA ARG A 84 -8.60 -28.96 10.37
C ARG A 84 -8.35 -27.67 11.18
N THR A 85 -7.12 -27.45 11.65
CA THR A 85 -6.77 -26.24 12.41
C THR A 85 -6.87 -24.99 11.52
N VAL A 86 -6.46 -25.08 10.25
CA VAL A 86 -6.61 -23.97 9.29
C VAL A 86 -8.08 -23.58 9.17
N TRP A 87 -8.98 -24.56 8.95
CA TRP A 87 -10.42 -24.33 8.81
C TRP A 87 -11.16 -23.97 10.10
N GLN A 88 -10.52 -24.19 11.25
CA GLN A 88 -11.02 -23.64 12.52
C GLN A 88 -10.68 -22.16 12.71
N GLN A 89 -9.64 -21.65 12.07
CA GLN A 89 -9.20 -20.27 12.19
C GLN A 89 -9.75 -19.37 11.06
N PHE A 90 -10.00 -19.94 9.88
CA PHE A 90 -10.46 -19.22 8.70
C PHE A 90 -11.63 -19.94 8.04
N ALA A 91 -12.63 -19.18 7.62
CA ALA A 91 -13.81 -19.73 6.94
C ALA A 91 -13.46 -20.33 5.58
N ASP A 92 -12.56 -19.68 4.85
CA ASP A 92 -12.12 -20.07 3.52
C ASP A 92 -10.74 -19.46 3.18
N MET A 93 -10.27 -19.68 1.96
CA MET A 93 -8.99 -19.15 1.48
C MET A 93 -9.03 -17.64 1.25
N GLU A 94 -10.19 -17.08 0.93
CA GLU A 94 -10.36 -15.64 0.76
C GLU A 94 -10.18 -14.92 2.10
N ALA A 95 -10.84 -15.38 3.15
CA ALA A 95 -10.69 -14.85 4.50
C ALA A 95 -9.24 -14.90 4.98
N LEU A 96 -8.52 -15.99 4.69
CA LEU A 96 -7.10 -16.10 5.02
C LEU A 96 -6.24 -15.09 4.22
N LEU A 97 -6.51 -14.91 2.93
CA LEU A 97 -5.79 -13.94 2.10
C LEU A 97 -6.06 -12.50 2.56
N VAL A 98 -7.31 -12.17 2.87
CA VAL A 98 -7.69 -10.85 3.42
C VAL A 98 -6.93 -10.57 4.72
N GLU A 99 -6.89 -11.52 5.64
CA GLU A 99 -6.12 -11.37 6.89
C GLU A 99 -4.61 -11.25 6.64
N SER A 100 -4.09 -11.93 5.62
CA SER A 100 -2.70 -11.80 5.19
C SER A 100 -2.40 -10.38 4.70
N VAL A 101 -3.30 -9.80 3.92
CA VAL A 101 -3.22 -8.41 3.42
C VAL A 101 -3.38 -7.39 4.55
N ARG A 102 -4.23 -7.66 5.55
CA ARG A 102 -4.36 -6.82 6.76
C ARG A 102 -3.08 -6.84 7.59
N ARG A 103 -2.44 -8.00 7.72
CA ARG A 103 -1.15 -8.11 8.40
C ARG A 103 -0.07 -7.23 7.76
N ASP A 104 -0.12 -7.02 6.44
CA ASP A 104 0.76 -6.10 5.75
C ASP A 104 0.64 -4.68 6.31
N SER A 105 -0.55 -4.22 6.69
CA SER A 105 -0.75 -2.89 7.28
C SER A 105 -0.02 -2.71 8.61
N GLU A 106 0.12 -3.77 9.41
CA GLU A 106 0.89 -3.74 10.66
C GLU A 106 2.40 -3.64 10.38
N ILE A 107 2.88 -4.38 9.36
CA ILE A 107 4.28 -4.33 8.94
C ILE A 107 4.60 -2.95 8.35
N LEU A 108 3.68 -2.41 7.54
CA LEU A 108 3.80 -1.06 6.98
C LEU A 108 4.05 -0.01 8.06
N ARG A 109 3.28 -0.04 9.16
CA ARG A 109 3.48 0.89 10.28
C ARG A 109 4.89 0.81 10.88
N SER A 110 5.53 -0.35 10.85
CA SER A 110 6.90 -0.51 11.34
C SER A 110 7.97 0.00 10.37
N LEU A 111 7.65 0.08 9.09
CA LEU A 111 8.56 0.48 8.01
C LEU A 111 8.50 1.98 7.69
N VAL A 112 7.39 2.64 8.01
CA VAL A 112 7.14 4.05 7.68
C VAL A 112 7.33 4.91 8.92
N ARG A 113 8.05 6.02 8.76
CA ARG A 113 8.20 7.07 9.77
C ARG A 113 7.59 8.35 9.22
N ARG A 114 7.00 9.15 10.10
CA ARG A 114 6.50 10.47 9.75
C ARG A 114 7.63 11.32 9.17
N ILE A 115 7.34 12.01 8.08
CA ILE A 115 8.24 12.97 7.44
C ILE A 115 7.67 14.36 7.74
N GLU A 116 8.45 15.17 8.44
CA GLU A 116 7.99 16.52 8.80
C GLU A 116 8.10 17.45 7.57
N PRO A 117 7.03 18.20 7.26
CA PRO A 117 6.97 19.04 6.06
C PRO A 117 7.93 20.24 6.07
N ASP A 118 8.46 20.62 7.22
CA ASP A 118 9.41 21.73 7.40
C ASP A 118 10.85 21.41 6.98
N GLN A 119 11.14 20.15 6.69
CA GLN A 119 12.46 19.75 6.19
C GLN A 119 12.67 20.19 4.73
N PRO A 120 13.94 20.34 4.27
CA PRO A 120 14.25 20.66 2.89
C PRO A 120 13.59 19.68 1.92
N LEU A 121 13.06 20.16 0.78
CA LEU A 121 12.37 19.33 -0.22
C LEU A 121 13.21 18.12 -0.65
N ALA A 122 14.51 18.30 -0.92
CA ALA A 122 15.40 17.20 -1.32
C ALA A 122 15.49 16.10 -0.25
N ALA A 123 15.53 16.46 1.02
CA ALA A 123 15.56 15.49 2.13
C ALA A 123 14.22 14.74 2.23
N ARG A 124 13.07 15.45 2.09
CA ARG A 124 11.75 14.82 2.11
C ARG A 124 11.58 13.85 0.94
N VAL A 125 12.01 14.21 -0.27
CA VAL A 125 11.97 13.33 -1.45
C VAL A 125 12.81 12.07 -1.20
N GLU A 126 14.03 12.19 -0.70
CA GLU A 126 14.90 11.04 -0.42
C GLU A 126 14.28 10.09 0.62
N VAL A 127 13.78 10.63 1.72
CA VAL A 127 13.16 9.82 2.80
C VAL A 127 11.87 9.17 2.30
N PHE A 128 10.99 9.94 1.65
CA PHE A 128 9.73 9.43 1.12
C PHE A 128 9.95 8.28 0.14
N VAL A 129 10.80 8.47 -0.86
CA VAL A 129 11.07 7.45 -1.89
C VAL A 129 11.75 6.23 -1.29
N SER A 130 12.69 6.42 -0.35
CA SER A 130 13.36 5.30 0.32
C SER A 130 12.39 4.46 1.17
N GLN A 131 11.50 5.10 1.93
CA GLN A 131 10.48 4.40 2.71
C GLN A 131 9.49 3.69 1.78
N ARG A 132 9.02 4.38 0.74
CA ARG A 132 8.09 3.83 -0.25
C ARG A 132 8.67 2.60 -0.94
N ALA A 133 9.91 2.66 -1.40
CA ALA A 133 10.58 1.53 -2.05
C ALA A 133 10.67 0.30 -1.13
N ARG A 134 11.02 0.50 0.16
CA ARG A 134 11.05 -0.60 1.15
C ARG A 134 9.68 -1.24 1.35
N VAL A 135 8.65 -0.41 1.49
CA VAL A 135 7.27 -0.87 1.63
C VAL A 135 6.85 -1.68 0.42
N LEU A 136 7.07 -1.16 -0.78
CA LEU A 136 6.66 -1.81 -2.03
C LEU A 136 7.40 -3.14 -2.25
N GLU A 137 8.69 -3.24 -1.91
CA GLU A 137 9.42 -4.52 -1.99
C GLU A 137 8.86 -5.56 -1.00
N GLU A 138 8.69 -5.17 0.27
CA GLU A 138 8.23 -6.09 1.32
C GLU A 138 6.82 -6.62 1.05
N MET A 139 5.94 -5.76 0.51
CA MET A 139 4.53 -6.10 0.29
C MET A 139 4.26 -6.79 -1.05
N THR A 140 5.15 -6.67 -2.02
CA THR A 140 4.96 -7.18 -3.40
C THR A 140 4.50 -8.63 -3.45
N PRO A 141 5.06 -9.60 -2.71
CA PRO A 141 4.63 -11.00 -2.79
C PRO A 141 3.14 -11.19 -2.45
N THR A 142 2.69 -10.60 -1.34
CA THR A 142 1.27 -10.69 -0.92
C THR A 142 0.36 -9.92 -1.87
N TRP A 143 0.80 -8.76 -2.35
CA TRP A 143 -0.02 -7.93 -3.25
C TRP A 143 -0.17 -8.53 -4.64
N ARG A 144 0.80 -9.27 -5.14
CA ARG A 144 0.65 -10.09 -6.36
C ARG A 144 -0.48 -11.11 -6.20
N ALA A 145 -0.49 -11.85 -5.10
CA ALA A 145 -1.54 -12.82 -4.80
C ALA A 145 -2.92 -12.14 -4.65
N ALA A 146 -2.98 -11.03 -3.89
CA ALA A 146 -4.18 -10.23 -3.70
C ALA A 146 -4.70 -9.68 -5.04
N ARG A 147 -3.83 -9.20 -5.93
CA ARG A 147 -4.21 -8.69 -7.25
C ARG A 147 -4.90 -9.73 -8.12
N ILE A 148 -4.45 -10.99 -8.03
CA ILE A 148 -5.06 -12.11 -8.75
C ILE A 148 -6.47 -12.41 -8.22
N ALA A 149 -6.67 -12.32 -6.89
CA ALA A 149 -7.96 -12.63 -6.24
C ALA A 149 -8.93 -11.44 -6.25
N GLN A 150 -8.43 -10.21 -6.40
CA GLN A 150 -9.18 -8.96 -6.32
C GLN A 150 -10.46 -8.91 -7.20
N PRO A 151 -10.50 -9.40 -8.46
CA PRO A 151 -11.70 -9.36 -9.26
C PRO A 151 -12.90 -10.09 -8.62
N ALA A 152 -12.65 -11.15 -7.88
CA ALA A 152 -13.67 -11.95 -7.20
C ALA A 152 -14.00 -11.48 -5.77
N SER A 153 -13.09 -10.69 -5.12
CA SER A 153 -13.23 -10.28 -3.73
C SER A 153 -13.59 -8.80 -3.60
N ALA A 154 -14.74 -8.49 -3.05
CA ALA A 154 -15.16 -7.11 -2.74
C ALA A 154 -14.28 -6.49 -1.66
N GLU A 155 -13.84 -7.29 -0.70
CA GLU A 155 -13.01 -6.84 0.42
C GLU A 155 -11.61 -6.46 -0.04
N LEU A 156 -10.96 -7.27 -0.88
CA LEU A 156 -9.67 -6.94 -1.47
C LEU A 156 -9.74 -5.71 -2.39
N ARG A 157 -10.86 -5.52 -3.12
CA ARG A 157 -11.07 -4.28 -3.89
C ARG A 157 -11.18 -3.06 -2.99
N SER A 158 -11.90 -3.16 -1.88
CA SER A 158 -12.05 -2.08 -0.91
C SER A 158 -10.72 -1.74 -0.26
N ASP A 159 -9.97 -2.76 0.20
CA ASP A 159 -8.64 -2.59 0.78
C ASP A 159 -7.66 -1.91 -0.19
N HIS A 160 -7.67 -2.35 -1.44
CA HIS A 160 -6.85 -1.71 -2.48
C HIS A 160 -7.16 -0.23 -2.66
N ARG A 161 -8.46 0.15 -2.73
CA ARG A 161 -8.86 1.57 -2.83
C ARG A 161 -8.39 2.39 -1.63
N ARG A 162 -8.55 1.86 -0.41
CA ARG A 162 -8.06 2.51 0.82
C ARG A 162 -6.56 2.75 0.76
N LYS A 163 -5.77 1.77 0.34
CA LYS A 163 -4.31 1.91 0.23
C LYS A 163 -3.89 2.95 -0.81
N ILE A 164 -4.59 3.02 -1.94
CA ILE A 164 -4.36 4.05 -2.96
C ILE A 164 -4.68 5.43 -2.39
N ALA A 165 -5.83 5.60 -1.74
CA ALA A 165 -6.21 6.87 -1.12
C ALA A 165 -5.25 7.28 -0.01
N ALA A 166 -4.86 6.35 0.86
CA ALA A 166 -3.89 6.60 1.92
C ALA A 166 -2.52 7.03 1.39
N GLY A 167 -2.04 6.40 0.30
CA GLY A 167 -0.78 6.78 -0.34
C GLY A 167 -0.81 8.18 -0.95
N ARG A 168 -1.97 8.61 -1.48
CA ARG A 168 -2.19 9.97 -1.96
C ARG A 168 -2.19 10.97 -0.81
N ALA A 169 -2.93 10.71 0.26
CA ALA A 169 -3.01 11.57 1.43
C ALA A 169 -1.63 11.77 2.09
N GLU A 170 -0.82 10.71 2.24
CA GLU A 170 0.54 10.82 2.74
C GLU A 170 1.39 11.76 1.88
N LEU A 171 1.32 11.61 0.55
CA LEU A 171 2.05 12.45 -0.39
C LEU A 171 1.62 13.91 -0.26
N GLU A 172 0.32 14.18 -0.14
CA GLU A 172 -0.22 15.54 0.03
C GLU A 172 0.25 16.18 1.35
N VAL A 173 0.34 15.41 2.43
CA VAL A 173 0.87 15.90 3.72
C VAL A 173 2.38 16.18 3.64
N VAL A 174 3.15 15.24 3.11
CA VAL A 174 4.63 15.36 3.06
C VAL A 174 5.07 16.54 2.20
N PHE A 175 4.37 16.80 1.11
CA PHE A 175 4.72 17.85 0.14
C PHE A 175 3.74 19.03 0.14
N ALA A 176 2.98 19.21 1.24
CA ALA A 176 2.06 20.34 1.40
C ALA A 176 2.72 21.70 1.13
N PRO A 177 3.95 22.01 1.62
CA PRO A 177 4.58 23.32 1.38
C PRO A 177 4.77 23.66 -0.10
N GLU A 178 4.98 22.68 -0.97
CA GLU A 178 5.10 22.87 -2.42
C GLU A 178 3.72 22.95 -3.07
N PHE A 179 2.81 22.05 -2.69
CA PHE A 179 1.47 22.01 -3.27
C PHE A 179 0.66 23.28 -2.97
N ASP A 180 0.84 23.88 -1.78
CA ASP A 180 0.15 25.09 -1.38
C ASP A 180 0.61 26.34 -2.16
N GLN A 181 1.77 26.29 -2.80
CA GLN A 181 2.27 27.35 -3.69
C GLN A 181 1.71 27.24 -5.11
N LEU A 182 1.09 26.10 -5.46
CA LEU A 182 0.52 25.84 -6.78
C LEU A 182 -1.01 26.00 -6.73
N GLN A 183 -1.62 26.31 -7.89
CA GLN A 183 -3.07 26.47 -7.98
C GLN A 183 -3.67 25.67 -9.13
N GLY A 184 -4.91 25.25 -8.94
CA GLY A 184 -5.74 24.62 -9.96
C GLY A 184 -5.03 23.44 -10.65
N LYS A 185 -5.11 23.43 -11.97
CA LYS A 185 -4.61 22.32 -12.79
C LYS A 185 -3.14 21.97 -12.57
N GLN A 186 -2.27 22.93 -12.27
CA GLN A 186 -0.85 22.68 -12.06
C GLN A 186 -0.62 21.87 -10.78
N ARG A 187 -1.31 22.22 -9.69
CA ARG A 187 -1.29 21.48 -8.42
C ARG A 187 -1.77 20.05 -8.64
N ASP A 188 -2.93 19.88 -9.25
CA ASP A 188 -3.54 18.56 -9.46
C ASP A 188 -2.64 17.64 -10.31
N GLN A 189 -2.10 18.18 -11.41
CA GLN A 189 -1.18 17.42 -12.28
C GLN A 189 0.08 16.96 -11.57
N LEU A 190 0.68 17.80 -10.71
CA LEU A 190 1.86 17.41 -9.97
C LEU A 190 1.54 16.31 -8.96
N ILE A 191 0.45 16.44 -8.19
CA ILE A 191 0.00 15.42 -7.24
C ILE A 191 -0.26 14.09 -7.96
N GLU A 192 -1.02 14.12 -9.06
CA GLU A 192 -1.35 12.93 -9.84
C GLU A 192 -0.10 12.23 -10.39
N ALA A 193 0.85 13.00 -10.93
CA ALA A 193 2.08 12.45 -11.48
C ALA A 193 2.95 11.79 -10.40
N LEU A 194 3.18 12.49 -9.27
CA LEU A 194 3.94 11.96 -8.15
C LEU A 194 3.25 10.73 -7.53
N HIS A 195 1.94 10.77 -7.39
CA HIS A 195 1.17 9.64 -6.90
C HIS A 195 1.28 8.43 -7.83
N ALA A 196 1.10 8.61 -9.14
CA ALA A 196 1.16 7.54 -10.13
C ALA A 196 2.49 6.78 -10.12
N ILE A 197 3.62 7.49 -9.96
CA ILE A 197 4.94 6.85 -9.90
C ILE A 197 5.31 6.30 -8.52
N SER A 198 4.50 6.56 -7.49
CA SER A 198 4.69 6.07 -6.12
C SER A 198 3.83 4.86 -5.75
N ILE A 199 2.91 4.42 -6.64
CA ILE A 199 2.05 3.27 -6.37
C ILE A 199 2.72 1.94 -6.75
N TRP A 200 2.20 0.85 -6.19
CA TRP A 200 2.75 -0.48 -6.39
C TRP A 200 2.80 -0.93 -7.87
N SER A 201 1.79 -0.62 -8.67
CA SER A 201 1.77 -1.03 -10.08
C SER A 201 2.93 -0.45 -10.88
N PHE A 202 3.32 0.80 -10.62
CA PHE A 202 4.50 1.41 -11.23
C PHE A 202 5.79 0.72 -10.76
N TRP A 203 5.93 0.50 -9.46
CA TRP A 203 7.06 -0.23 -8.89
C TRP A 203 7.18 -1.63 -9.48
N GLU A 204 6.08 -2.36 -9.55
CA GLU A 204 6.03 -3.71 -10.11
C GLU A 204 6.51 -3.73 -11.56
N SER A 205 6.10 -2.77 -12.40
CA SER A 205 6.61 -2.67 -13.78
C SER A 205 8.11 -2.41 -13.83
N LEU A 206 8.66 -1.56 -12.97
CA LEU A 206 10.10 -1.33 -12.89
C LEU A 206 10.86 -2.63 -12.54
N ARG A 207 10.31 -3.41 -11.60
CA ARG A 207 10.93 -4.62 -11.07
C ARG A 207 10.78 -5.83 -12.00
N THR A 208 9.61 -6.00 -12.61
CA THR A 208 9.25 -7.20 -13.37
C THR A 208 9.41 -7.01 -14.86
N ASP A 209 8.86 -5.92 -15.43
CA ASP A 209 8.90 -5.71 -16.88
C ASP A 209 10.26 -5.17 -17.33
N LEU A 210 10.84 -4.22 -16.56
CA LEU A 210 12.14 -3.63 -16.88
C LEU A 210 13.32 -4.34 -16.20
N GLY A 211 13.08 -5.27 -15.29
CA GLY A 211 14.12 -6.06 -14.62
C GLY A 211 15.08 -5.24 -13.75
N LEU A 212 14.70 -4.04 -13.32
CA LEU A 212 15.56 -3.18 -12.51
C LEU A 212 15.78 -3.77 -11.11
N SER A 213 17.00 -3.63 -10.57
CA SER A 213 17.23 -3.93 -9.15
C SER A 213 16.44 -2.96 -8.24
N PRO A 214 16.17 -3.32 -6.97
CA PRO A 214 15.49 -2.40 -6.03
C PRO A 214 16.17 -1.04 -5.92
N LEU A 215 17.52 -1.04 -5.92
CA LEU A 215 18.31 0.18 -5.87
C LEU A 215 18.07 1.06 -7.11
N ARG A 216 18.16 0.48 -8.32
CA ARG A 216 17.96 1.21 -9.58
C ARG A 216 16.52 1.71 -9.74
N ALA A 217 15.53 0.91 -9.34
CA ALA A 217 14.13 1.33 -9.34
C ALA A 217 13.91 2.52 -8.40
N ARG A 218 14.47 2.47 -7.17
CA ARG A 218 14.42 3.58 -6.20
C ARG A 218 15.08 4.85 -6.75
N GLU A 219 16.28 4.74 -7.33
CA GLU A 219 16.98 5.88 -7.94
C GLU A 219 16.15 6.51 -9.04
N LEU A 220 15.56 5.70 -9.93
CA LEU A 220 14.71 6.19 -11.01
C LEU A 220 13.48 6.93 -10.48
N VAL A 221 12.80 6.38 -9.47
CA VAL A 221 11.65 7.05 -8.84
C VAL A 221 12.07 8.37 -8.21
N ARG A 222 13.16 8.41 -7.45
CA ARG A 222 13.71 9.62 -6.82
C ARG A 222 14.04 10.70 -7.87
N ASP A 223 14.74 10.33 -8.92
CA ASP A 223 15.16 11.27 -9.97
C ASP A 223 13.93 11.80 -10.74
N THR A 224 12.89 10.96 -10.90
CA THR A 224 11.63 11.39 -11.50
C THR A 224 10.86 12.34 -10.58
N PHE A 225 10.81 12.09 -9.26
CA PHE A 225 10.27 13.05 -8.29
C PHE A 225 10.98 14.40 -8.39
N ALA A 226 12.31 14.38 -8.38
CA ALA A 226 13.13 15.59 -8.50
C ALA A 226 12.82 16.36 -9.80
N ALA A 227 12.75 15.67 -10.93
CA ALA A 227 12.43 16.28 -12.23
C ALA A 227 11.03 16.92 -12.25
N LEU A 228 10.02 16.26 -11.68
CA LEU A 228 8.65 16.79 -11.60
C LEU A 228 8.57 18.04 -10.73
N PHE A 229 9.25 18.07 -9.58
CA PHE A 229 9.31 19.27 -8.75
C PHE A 229 10.06 20.41 -9.45
N MET A 230 11.18 20.13 -10.11
CA MET A 230 11.91 21.13 -10.90
C MET A 230 11.04 21.69 -12.04
N GLN A 231 10.29 20.86 -12.74
CA GLN A 231 9.36 21.29 -13.79
C GLN A 231 8.25 22.18 -13.22
N ALA A 232 7.81 21.94 -11.99
CA ALA A 232 6.84 22.78 -11.28
C ALA A 232 7.43 24.09 -10.72
N GLY A 233 8.74 24.33 -10.86
CA GLY A 233 9.43 25.55 -10.45
C GLY A 233 10.15 25.49 -9.10
N PHE A 234 10.22 24.30 -8.47
CA PHE A 234 10.91 24.12 -7.19
C PHE A 234 12.37 23.74 -7.37
N GLN A 235 13.24 24.24 -6.50
CA GLN A 235 14.64 23.88 -6.48
C GLN A 235 14.89 22.78 -5.42
N LEU A 236 15.54 21.70 -5.82
CA LEU A 236 16.07 20.72 -4.90
C LEU A 236 17.52 21.12 -4.54
N ALA A 237 17.65 22.17 -3.71
CA ALA A 237 18.97 22.51 -3.15
C ALA A 237 19.42 21.36 -2.25
N HIS A 238 20.69 20.96 -2.42
CA HIS A 238 21.35 19.96 -1.59
C HIS A 238 21.71 20.52 -0.22
#